data_3d869e6a0c793293d99f2b55d9dc3a8b
#
_entry.id   3d869e6a0c793293d99f2b55d9dc3a8b
#
_cell.length_a   1.000
_cell.length_b   1.000
_cell.length_c   1.000
_cell.angle_alpha   90.00
_cell.angle_beta   90.00
_cell.angle_gamma   90.00
#
_symmetry.space_group_name_H-M   'P 1'
#
loop_
_entity.id
_entity.type
_entity.pdbx_description
1 polymer ?
#
loop_
_entity_poly.entity_id
_entity_poly.type
_entity_poly.pdbx_seq_one_letter_code
_entity_poly.pdbx_strand_id
1 'polypeptide(L)'
;MRIQARRWSILARGLRGGLLAALLGLASAATARAQSPALTELLSGVVHMKTFINPDGRTAKSLGREREGSAIVIDSNGLILTIGYLMVEAHSAEVLTNDGQDVPADIVGYDHQTGFGLLRAIAPLKVQPLAFGRSAELKERDAVVVAGFGGPDNAAPAVVVAKREFAGNWEYLLDQAIFTAPPQDAWSGAALLNHEGKLVGVGSLIVGDATGKGEHMPGNMFVPTDLLPPILADLIAHGRTSGPGRPWLGVTTDEMHGHLMVSAVTPEGPAERAGLKRGDMILGVNGEPVNHLPDFYRKLYAQGDAGTVIPLDVYKDNEKQRIEIKSIDRLDHLRLKSSF
;
A
#
# COMPACT_ATOMS: atom_id res chain seq x y z
N MET A 1 66.69 7.11 -19.45
CA MET A 1 67.93 7.02 -18.60
C MET A 1 67.82 5.79 -17.75
N ARG A 2 68.60 4.87 -18.11
CA ARG A 2 68.98 3.55 -17.57
C ARG A 2 69.37 3.61 -16.10
N ILE A 3 69.28 2.38 -15.50
CA ILE A 3 70.19 1.72 -14.52
C ILE A 3 69.51 1.50 -13.19
N GLN A 4 69.55 0.37 -12.49
CA GLN A 4 70.07 -1.00 -12.69
C GLN A 4 69.52 -1.89 -11.57
N ALA A 5 69.44 -3.16 -11.87
CA ALA A 5 69.14 -4.27 -10.97
C ALA A 5 70.35 -4.52 -9.98
N ARG A 6 70.08 -5.02 -8.78
CA ARG A 6 71.02 -5.86 -8.04
C ARG A 6 70.36 -7.07 -7.43
N ARG A 7 70.74 -8.21 -7.94
CA ARG A 7 70.61 -9.55 -7.36
C ARG A 7 71.59 -9.68 -6.15
N TRP A 8 71.13 -10.38 -5.15
CA TRP A 8 72.01 -11.18 -4.29
C TRP A 8 71.32 -12.50 -3.95
N SER A 9 71.93 -13.60 -4.45
CA SER A 9 71.81 -14.99 -4.06
C SER A 9 72.83 -15.27 -2.96
N ILE A 10 72.53 -16.23 -2.07
CA ILE A 10 73.44 -17.28 -1.61
C ILE A 10 72.80 -18.19 -0.55
N LEU A 11 72.67 -19.49 -0.90
CA LEU A 11 72.95 -20.77 -0.19
C LEU A 11 72.09 -21.15 1.07
N ALA A 12 71.23 -22.12 0.96
CA ALA A 12 71.29 -23.58 1.04
C ALA A 12 71.94 -24.23 2.29
N ARG A 13 71.09 -25.03 2.98
CA ARG A 13 71.27 -26.37 3.60
C ARG A 13 70.24 -26.49 4.72
N GLY A 14 69.15 -27.27 4.64
CA GLY A 14 69.15 -28.72 4.75
C GLY A 14 68.77 -29.11 6.17
N LEU A 15 67.52 -29.54 6.40
CA LEU A 15 67.24 -30.64 7.35
C LEU A 15 65.85 -31.22 7.01
N ARG A 16 65.83 -32.54 6.87
CA ARG A 16 64.66 -33.39 6.68
C ARG A 16 63.87 -33.46 7.99
N GLY A 17 62.57 -33.25 7.90
CA GLY A 17 61.61 -33.51 8.97
C GLY A 17 60.22 -33.53 8.41
N GLY A 18 59.65 -34.70 8.21
CA GLY A 18 58.29 -34.84 7.73
C GLY A 18 57.29 -34.34 8.73
N LEU A 19 56.36 -33.57 8.25
CA LEU A 19 55.08 -33.26 8.94
C LEU A 19 53.95 -33.35 7.93
N LEU A 20 53.00 -34.28 8.23
CA LEU A 20 51.72 -34.40 7.58
C LEU A 20 51.04 -33.02 7.48
N ALA A 21 50.82 -32.55 6.28
CA ALA A 21 49.92 -31.44 6.04
C ALA A 21 48.48 -31.98 6.11
N ALA A 22 47.84 -31.78 7.25
CA ALA A 22 46.39 -31.95 7.40
C ALA A 22 45.71 -30.82 6.60
N LEU A 23 45.16 -31.18 5.43
CA LEU A 23 44.20 -30.36 4.68
C LEU A 23 42.91 -30.22 5.49
N LEU A 24 42.82 -29.21 6.30
CA LEU A 24 41.56 -28.72 6.85
C LEU A 24 40.82 -28.01 5.73
N GLY A 25 40.00 -28.81 5.02
CA GLY A 25 38.94 -28.27 4.17
C GLY A 25 37.95 -27.53 5.03
N LEU A 26 38.01 -26.19 5.00
CA LEU A 26 36.92 -25.34 5.43
C LEU A 26 35.73 -25.57 4.47
N ALA A 27 34.94 -26.61 4.76
CA ALA A 27 33.61 -26.72 4.23
C ALA A 27 32.81 -25.56 4.86
N SER A 28 32.62 -24.49 4.11
CA SER A 28 31.61 -23.49 4.37
C SER A 28 30.25 -24.17 4.27
N ALA A 29 29.80 -24.74 5.37
CA ALA A 29 28.42 -25.16 5.51
C ALA A 29 27.58 -23.87 5.46
N ALA A 30 27.09 -23.51 4.27
CA ALA A 30 25.95 -22.66 4.14
C ALA A 30 24.82 -23.35 4.93
N THR A 31 24.61 -22.93 6.15
CA THR A 31 23.44 -23.33 6.93
C THR A 31 22.23 -22.78 6.17
N ALA A 32 21.67 -23.61 5.29
CA ALA A 32 20.31 -23.43 4.81
C ALA A 32 19.46 -23.29 6.08
N ARG A 33 19.00 -22.09 6.36
CA ARG A 33 18.11 -21.80 7.47
C ARG A 33 16.84 -22.57 7.17
N ALA A 34 16.69 -23.74 7.79
CA ALA A 34 15.47 -24.52 7.66
C ALA A 34 14.32 -23.64 8.13
N GLN A 35 13.48 -23.24 7.19
CA GLN A 35 12.30 -22.43 7.47
C GLN A 35 11.41 -23.23 8.43
N SER A 36 10.96 -22.61 9.50
CA SER A 36 10.05 -23.28 10.44
C SER A 36 8.78 -23.69 9.69
N PRO A 37 8.37 -24.97 9.71
CA PRO A 37 7.12 -25.41 9.06
C PRO A 37 5.92 -24.56 9.50
N ALA A 38 5.88 -24.15 10.76
CA ALA A 38 4.83 -23.28 11.30
C ALA A 38 4.80 -21.88 10.65
N LEU A 39 5.96 -21.31 10.30
CA LEU A 39 6.02 -20.04 9.61
C LEU A 39 5.57 -20.18 8.14
N THR A 40 5.98 -21.24 7.47
CA THR A 40 5.53 -21.52 6.10
C THR A 40 4.02 -21.73 6.03
N GLU A 41 3.46 -22.45 7.00
CA GLU A 41 2.02 -22.67 7.10
C GLU A 41 1.27 -21.34 7.36
N LEU A 42 1.73 -20.53 8.33
CA LEU A 42 1.16 -19.21 8.62
C LEU A 42 1.15 -18.32 7.37
N LEU A 43 2.29 -18.24 6.67
CA LEU A 43 2.44 -17.39 5.49
C LEU A 43 1.78 -17.97 4.23
N SER A 44 1.26 -19.20 4.27
CA SER A 44 0.47 -19.76 3.15
C SER A 44 -0.77 -18.92 2.85
N GLY A 45 -1.32 -18.21 3.86
CA GLY A 45 -2.45 -17.32 3.71
C GLY A 45 -2.12 -15.99 3.01
N VAL A 46 -0.84 -15.69 2.72
CA VAL A 46 -0.44 -14.58 1.87
C VAL A 46 -0.26 -15.10 0.45
N VAL A 47 -1.12 -14.66 -0.45
CA VAL A 47 -1.21 -15.14 -1.83
C VAL A 47 -0.85 -14.04 -2.82
N HIS A 48 -0.49 -14.40 -4.04
CA HIS A 48 -0.39 -13.44 -5.14
C HIS A 48 -1.77 -13.19 -5.73
N MET A 49 -2.04 -11.97 -6.11
CA MET A 49 -3.23 -11.63 -6.89
C MET A 49 -2.85 -10.89 -8.16
N LYS A 50 -3.59 -11.17 -9.21
CA LYS A 50 -3.56 -10.43 -10.48
C LYS A 50 -4.97 -10.04 -10.86
N THR A 51 -5.14 -8.79 -11.33
CA THR A 51 -6.43 -8.27 -11.78
C THR A 51 -6.33 -7.68 -13.17
N PHE A 52 -7.42 -7.81 -13.89
CA PHE A 52 -7.59 -7.27 -15.24
C PHE A 52 -8.66 -6.19 -15.19
N ILE A 53 -8.27 -4.96 -15.54
CA ILE A 53 -9.11 -3.78 -15.40
C ILE A 53 -9.97 -3.60 -16.65
N ASN A 54 -11.22 -3.16 -16.46
CA ASN A 54 -12.10 -2.83 -17.56
C ASN A 54 -11.39 -1.97 -18.61
N PRO A 55 -11.50 -2.30 -19.90
CA PRO A 55 -10.81 -1.56 -20.97
C PRO A 55 -11.12 -0.06 -20.97
N ASP A 56 -12.33 0.32 -20.54
CA ASP A 56 -12.82 1.68 -20.41
C ASP A 56 -12.75 2.22 -18.98
N GLY A 57 -12.12 1.47 -18.07
CA GLY A 57 -11.90 1.87 -16.68
C GLY A 57 -11.16 3.21 -16.58
N ARG A 58 -11.67 4.12 -15.76
CA ARG A 58 -11.14 5.47 -15.60
C ARG A 58 -9.74 5.48 -14.98
N THR A 59 -9.43 4.48 -14.15
CA THR A 59 -8.12 4.31 -13.51
C THR A 59 -7.11 3.55 -14.36
N ALA A 60 -7.51 3.01 -15.53
CA ALA A 60 -6.62 2.21 -16.38
C ALA A 60 -5.41 2.99 -16.92
N LYS A 61 -5.56 4.30 -17.16
CA LYS A 61 -4.46 5.15 -17.64
C LYS A 61 -3.42 5.46 -16.57
N SER A 62 -3.84 5.61 -15.32
CA SER A 62 -2.97 6.00 -14.20
C SER A 62 -2.37 4.82 -13.44
N LEU A 63 -3.12 3.74 -13.29
CA LEU A 63 -2.74 2.58 -12.49
C LEU A 63 -2.44 1.31 -13.31
N GLY A 64 -2.60 1.37 -14.64
CA GLY A 64 -2.41 0.21 -15.52
C GLY A 64 -3.67 -0.64 -15.71
N ARG A 65 -3.64 -1.47 -16.76
CA ARG A 65 -4.75 -2.39 -17.11
C ARG A 65 -4.62 -3.75 -16.46
N GLU A 66 -3.42 -4.16 -16.14
CA GLU A 66 -3.12 -5.33 -15.33
C GLU A 66 -2.45 -4.84 -14.06
N ARG A 67 -2.89 -5.35 -12.92
CA ARG A 67 -2.32 -4.98 -11.62
C ARG A 67 -2.09 -6.24 -10.82
N GLU A 68 -0.98 -6.26 -10.12
CA GLU A 68 -0.60 -7.41 -9.32
C GLU A 68 0.02 -6.98 -7.99
N GLY A 69 -0.06 -7.86 -7.01
CA GLY A 69 0.47 -7.66 -5.69
C GLY A 69 0.14 -8.81 -4.77
N SER A 70 0.33 -8.59 -3.49
CA SER A 70 -0.05 -9.54 -2.46
C SER A 70 -1.52 -9.38 -2.08
N ALA A 71 -2.10 -10.45 -1.56
CA ALA A 71 -3.43 -10.44 -0.95
C ALA A 71 -3.45 -11.46 0.19
N ILE A 72 -4.41 -11.37 1.07
CA ILE A 72 -4.42 -12.06 2.35
C ILE A 72 -5.73 -12.83 2.49
N VAL A 73 -5.66 -14.16 2.58
CA VAL A 73 -6.83 -14.99 2.86
C VAL A 73 -7.22 -14.80 4.33
N ILE A 74 -8.46 -14.39 4.58
CA ILE A 74 -8.94 -14.01 5.91
C ILE A 74 -10.05 -14.91 6.46
N ASP A 75 -10.59 -15.83 5.64
CA ASP A 75 -11.52 -16.85 6.12
C ASP A 75 -11.37 -18.18 5.36
N SER A 76 -11.98 -19.23 5.88
CA SER A 76 -11.98 -20.58 5.27
C SER A 76 -12.85 -20.70 4.01
N ASN A 77 -13.67 -19.67 3.70
CA ASN A 77 -14.52 -19.63 2.51
C ASN A 77 -13.83 -18.89 1.35
N GLY A 78 -12.51 -18.66 1.45
CA GLY A 78 -11.72 -18.01 0.42
C GLY A 78 -11.94 -16.51 0.30
N LEU A 79 -12.42 -15.83 1.35
CA LEU A 79 -12.45 -14.37 1.37
C LEU A 79 -11.03 -13.81 1.51
N ILE A 80 -10.70 -12.84 0.66
CA ILE A 80 -9.35 -12.34 0.46
C ILE A 80 -9.38 -10.82 0.62
N LEU A 81 -8.50 -10.31 1.47
CA LEU A 81 -8.29 -8.88 1.72
C LEU A 81 -7.05 -8.39 1.00
N THR A 82 -7.14 -7.24 0.35
CA THR A 82 -6.02 -6.57 -0.29
C THR A 82 -6.16 -5.06 -0.21
N ILE A 83 -5.27 -4.33 -0.88
CA ILE A 83 -5.39 -2.88 -1.07
C ILE A 83 -6.14 -2.58 -2.37
N GLY A 84 -7.13 -1.70 -2.30
CA GLY A 84 -8.14 -1.53 -3.33
C GLY A 84 -7.63 -1.00 -4.67
N TYR A 85 -6.55 -0.22 -4.72
CA TYR A 85 -6.02 0.25 -6.01
C TYR A 85 -5.52 -0.90 -6.91
N LEU A 86 -5.26 -2.08 -6.34
CA LEU A 86 -4.92 -3.28 -7.11
C LEU A 86 -6.13 -3.85 -7.86
N MET A 87 -7.37 -3.59 -7.40
CA MET A 87 -8.56 -4.24 -7.96
C MET A 87 -9.67 -3.30 -8.41
N VAL A 88 -9.58 -1.99 -8.11
CA VAL A 88 -10.64 -1.05 -8.50
C VAL A 88 -10.84 -1.03 -10.01
N GLU A 89 -12.12 -1.14 -10.45
CA GLU A 89 -12.55 -1.29 -11.85
C GLU A 89 -12.09 -2.59 -12.54
N ALA A 90 -11.64 -3.60 -11.77
CA ALA A 90 -11.35 -4.91 -12.34
C ALA A 90 -12.63 -5.61 -12.80
N HIS A 91 -12.54 -6.32 -13.93
CA HIS A 91 -13.60 -7.22 -14.41
C HIS A 91 -13.30 -8.69 -14.11
N SER A 92 -12.04 -9.02 -13.84
CA SER A 92 -11.62 -10.37 -13.43
C SER A 92 -10.39 -10.31 -12.53
N ALA A 93 -10.22 -11.34 -11.73
CA ALA A 93 -9.07 -11.51 -10.84
C ALA A 93 -8.65 -12.99 -10.80
N GLU A 94 -7.37 -13.22 -10.57
CA GLU A 94 -6.74 -14.52 -10.38
C GLU A 94 -5.91 -14.46 -9.09
N VAL A 95 -5.87 -15.59 -8.38
CA VAL A 95 -5.12 -15.75 -7.13
C VAL A 95 -4.23 -16.97 -7.23
N LEU A 96 -2.93 -16.77 -6.98
CA LEU A 96 -1.92 -17.84 -6.98
C LEU A 96 -1.42 -18.06 -5.54
N THR A 97 -1.51 -19.28 -5.07
CA THR A 97 -0.99 -19.69 -3.75
C THR A 97 0.50 -20.02 -3.81
N ASN A 98 1.16 -20.09 -2.65
CA ASN A 98 2.59 -20.40 -2.57
C ASN A 98 2.95 -21.82 -3.02
N ASP A 99 1.99 -22.75 -3.02
CA ASP A 99 2.15 -24.11 -3.56
C ASP A 99 1.82 -24.23 -5.05
N GLY A 100 1.50 -23.11 -5.72
CA GLY A 100 1.30 -23.03 -7.16
C GLY A 100 -0.14 -23.30 -7.61
N GLN A 101 -1.13 -23.31 -6.71
CA GLN A 101 -2.54 -23.39 -7.08
C GLN A 101 -2.99 -22.04 -7.63
N ASP A 102 -3.44 -22.00 -8.88
CA ASP A 102 -4.00 -20.80 -9.53
C ASP A 102 -5.53 -20.93 -9.58
N VAL A 103 -6.22 -19.93 -9.02
CA VAL A 103 -7.68 -19.94 -8.85
C VAL A 103 -8.26 -18.60 -9.25
N PRO A 104 -9.26 -18.55 -10.14
CA PRO A 104 -10.01 -17.33 -10.39
C PRO A 104 -10.71 -16.83 -9.12
N ALA A 105 -10.91 -15.52 -9.04
CA ALA A 105 -11.55 -14.90 -7.90
C ALA A 105 -12.59 -13.85 -8.34
N ASP A 106 -13.72 -13.84 -7.63
CA ASP A 106 -14.76 -12.82 -7.79
C ASP A 106 -14.37 -11.52 -7.10
N ILE A 107 -14.74 -10.40 -7.70
CA ILE A 107 -14.63 -9.07 -7.09
C ILE A 107 -15.78 -8.92 -6.09
N VAL A 108 -15.48 -8.84 -4.80
CA VAL A 108 -16.49 -8.73 -3.75
C VAL A 108 -16.84 -7.27 -3.47
N GLY A 109 -15.86 -6.43 -3.22
CA GLY A 109 -16.13 -5.04 -2.91
C GLY A 109 -14.86 -4.19 -2.73
N TYR A 110 -15.08 -2.89 -2.73
CA TYR A 110 -14.04 -1.88 -2.55
C TYR A 110 -14.56 -0.73 -1.70
N ASP A 111 -13.77 -0.32 -0.72
CA ASP A 111 -14.03 0.89 0.04
C ASP A 111 -12.92 1.93 -0.18
N HIS A 112 -13.31 3.09 -0.70
CA HIS A 112 -12.36 4.15 -0.97
C HIS A 112 -11.84 4.84 0.30
N GLN A 113 -12.64 4.88 1.35
CA GLN A 113 -12.28 5.62 2.57
C GLN A 113 -11.16 4.94 3.34
N THR A 114 -11.20 3.61 3.43
CA THR A 114 -10.12 2.81 4.03
C THR A 114 -9.07 2.40 3.00
N GLY A 115 -9.46 2.30 1.75
CA GLY A 115 -8.64 1.76 0.67
C GLY A 115 -8.64 0.23 0.61
N PHE A 116 -9.48 -0.48 1.38
CA PHE A 116 -9.55 -1.94 1.31
C PHE A 116 -10.26 -2.44 0.07
N GLY A 117 -9.78 -3.56 -0.46
CA GLY A 117 -10.42 -4.34 -1.50
C GLY A 117 -10.66 -5.77 -1.03
N LEU A 118 -11.78 -6.36 -1.43
CA LEU A 118 -12.15 -7.73 -1.14
C LEU A 118 -12.37 -8.54 -2.41
N LEU A 119 -11.80 -9.73 -2.43
CA LEU A 119 -12.00 -10.76 -3.45
C LEU A 119 -12.52 -12.04 -2.79
N ARG A 120 -13.07 -12.95 -3.60
CA ARG A 120 -13.42 -14.30 -3.14
C ARG A 120 -12.95 -15.32 -4.17
N ALA A 121 -12.10 -16.25 -3.73
CA ALA A 121 -11.70 -17.38 -4.56
C ALA A 121 -12.94 -18.23 -4.93
N ILE A 122 -13.07 -18.60 -6.20
CA ILE A 122 -14.22 -19.42 -6.66
C ILE A 122 -14.04 -20.91 -6.38
N ALA A 123 -12.87 -21.33 -5.93
CA ALA A 123 -12.56 -22.69 -5.52
C ALA A 123 -11.81 -22.67 -4.17
N PRO A 124 -11.89 -23.76 -3.38
CA PRO A 124 -11.19 -23.83 -2.10
C PRO A 124 -9.69 -23.64 -2.23
N LEU A 125 -9.14 -22.77 -1.41
CA LEU A 125 -7.70 -22.58 -1.28
C LEU A 125 -7.18 -23.47 -0.14
N LYS A 126 -6.07 -24.20 -0.39
CA LYS A 126 -5.41 -25.06 0.60
C LYS A 126 -4.39 -24.24 1.41
N VAL A 127 -4.85 -23.17 2.04
CA VAL A 127 -4.01 -22.24 2.81
C VAL A 127 -4.59 -22.00 4.18
N GLN A 128 -3.77 -21.57 5.14
CA GLN A 128 -4.23 -21.16 6.44
C GLN A 128 -4.64 -19.68 6.40
N PRO A 129 -5.92 -19.33 6.65
CA PRO A 129 -6.34 -17.94 6.77
C PRO A 129 -5.62 -17.24 7.92
N LEU A 130 -5.23 -15.98 7.71
CA LEU A 130 -4.60 -15.18 8.75
C LEU A 130 -5.64 -14.65 9.75
N ALA A 131 -5.38 -14.92 11.03
CA ALA A 131 -6.20 -14.38 12.11
C ALA A 131 -5.93 -12.89 12.32
N PHE A 132 -6.99 -12.11 12.60
CA PHE A 132 -6.85 -10.70 12.92
C PHE A 132 -6.26 -10.48 14.31
N GLY A 133 -5.31 -9.56 14.40
CA GLY A 133 -4.90 -8.89 15.63
C GLY A 133 -5.62 -7.55 15.79
N ARG A 134 -5.20 -6.78 16.77
CA ARG A 134 -5.72 -5.43 17.02
C ARG A 134 -4.66 -4.39 16.65
N SER A 135 -4.87 -3.71 15.54
CA SER A 135 -3.94 -2.67 15.07
C SER A 135 -3.87 -1.47 16.02
N ALA A 136 -4.93 -1.22 16.79
CA ALA A 136 -4.94 -0.19 17.83
C ALA A 136 -3.92 -0.44 18.95
N GLU A 137 -3.61 -1.70 19.26
CA GLU A 137 -2.67 -2.08 20.31
C GLU A 137 -1.19 -1.91 19.92
N LEU A 138 -0.88 -1.81 18.62
CA LEU A 138 0.47 -1.53 18.15
C LEU A 138 0.98 -0.17 18.65
N LYS A 139 2.22 -0.15 19.06
CA LYS A 139 2.95 1.04 19.52
C LYS A 139 4.18 1.29 18.66
N GLU A 140 4.67 2.51 18.70
CA GLU A 140 5.99 2.81 18.15
C GLU A 140 7.06 1.93 18.83
N ARG A 141 8.00 1.45 18.02
CA ARG A 141 9.08 0.50 18.35
C ARG A 141 8.62 -0.97 18.49
N ASP A 142 7.36 -1.30 18.31
CA ASP A 142 6.95 -2.69 18.23
C ASP A 142 7.59 -3.37 17.02
N ALA A 143 8.12 -4.57 17.27
CA ALA A 143 8.61 -5.43 16.20
C ALA A 143 7.43 -6.07 15.46
N VAL A 144 7.48 -6.02 14.15
CA VAL A 144 6.47 -6.56 13.23
C VAL A 144 7.14 -7.31 12.08
N VAL A 145 6.37 -8.08 11.34
CA VAL A 145 6.81 -8.72 10.11
C VAL A 145 5.98 -8.21 8.95
N VAL A 146 6.64 -7.76 7.90
CA VAL A 146 6.00 -7.47 6.61
C VAL A 146 6.12 -8.71 5.76
N ALA A 147 5.00 -9.27 5.33
CA ALA A 147 4.96 -10.50 4.54
C ALA A 147 4.22 -10.27 3.21
N GLY A 148 4.97 -10.31 2.10
CA GLY A 148 4.45 -10.39 0.75
C GLY A 148 4.26 -11.85 0.31
N PHE A 149 3.67 -12.04 -0.87
CA PHE A 149 3.61 -13.35 -1.53
C PHE A 149 5.00 -13.93 -1.75
N GLY A 150 5.14 -15.25 -1.60
CA GLY A 150 6.40 -15.99 -1.74
C GLY A 150 6.88 -16.64 -0.43
N GLY A 151 6.01 -16.65 0.58
CA GLY A 151 6.26 -17.32 1.85
C GLY A 151 7.38 -16.66 2.68
N PRO A 152 8.16 -17.46 3.43
CA PRO A 152 9.19 -16.95 4.31
C PRO A 152 10.30 -16.14 3.62
N ASP A 153 10.55 -16.38 2.34
CA ASP A 153 11.59 -15.66 1.58
C ASP A 153 11.19 -14.20 1.27
N ASN A 154 9.89 -13.91 1.27
CA ASN A 154 9.33 -12.57 1.10
C ASN A 154 8.69 -12.03 2.40
N ALA A 155 9.13 -12.54 3.55
CA ALA A 155 8.77 -12.01 4.85
C ALA A 155 9.99 -11.41 5.54
N ALA A 156 9.88 -10.16 5.96
CA ALA A 156 11.00 -9.44 6.55
C ALA A 156 10.62 -8.74 7.86
N PRO A 157 11.51 -8.72 8.85
CA PRO A 157 11.29 -7.97 10.08
C PRO A 157 11.30 -6.47 9.81
N ALA A 158 10.43 -5.77 10.50
CA ALA A 158 10.36 -4.32 10.51
C ALA A 158 10.00 -3.82 11.91
N VAL A 159 10.03 -2.51 12.09
CA VAL A 159 9.66 -1.85 13.33
C VAL A 159 8.62 -0.78 13.02
N VAL A 160 7.59 -0.67 13.85
CA VAL A 160 6.64 0.45 13.79
C VAL A 160 7.37 1.73 14.20
N VAL A 161 7.51 2.67 13.27
CA VAL A 161 8.22 3.95 13.51
C VAL A 161 7.28 5.11 13.79
N ALA A 162 6.03 5.01 13.31
CA ALA A 162 4.96 5.97 13.63
C ALA A 162 3.58 5.35 13.46
N LYS A 163 2.62 5.88 14.21
CA LYS A 163 1.18 5.74 13.94
C LYS A 163 0.63 7.15 13.89
N ARG A 164 0.24 7.61 12.72
CA ARG A 164 -0.16 8.98 12.51
C ARG A 164 -1.13 9.13 11.36
N GLU A 165 -1.68 10.30 11.24
CA GLU A 165 -2.47 10.70 10.08
C GLU A 165 -1.67 10.55 8.78
N PHE A 166 -2.39 10.12 7.74
CA PHE A 166 -1.89 10.10 6.37
C PHE A 166 -2.92 10.72 5.43
N ALA A 167 -2.51 11.74 4.68
CA ALA A 167 -3.29 12.31 3.59
C ALA A 167 -2.60 12.02 2.25
N GLY A 168 -3.30 11.32 1.37
CA GLY A 168 -2.87 11.14 -0.02
C GLY A 168 -3.40 12.27 -0.90
N ASN A 169 -2.63 12.70 -1.87
CA ASN A 169 -2.98 13.84 -2.73
C ASN A 169 -4.18 13.56 -3.69
N TRP A 170 -4.74 12.35 -3.64
CA TRP A 170 -5.89 11.88 -4.43
C TRP A 170 -7.20 11.82 -3.64
N GLU A 171 -7.41 12.74 -2.70
CA GLU A 171 -8.57 12.82 -1.81
C GLU A 171 -8.71 11.58 -0.91
N TYR A 172 -7.63 11.25 -0.20
CA TYR A 172 -7.56 10.12 0.71
C TYR A 172 -7.02 10.56 2.08
N LEU A 173 -7.71 10.19 3.15
CA LEU A 173 -7.35 10.54 4.52
C LEU A 173 -7.58 9.38 5.46
N LEU A 174 -6.53 8.96 6.15
CA LEU A 174 -6.55 8.03 7.29
C LEU A 174 -6.11 8.76 8.55
N ASP A 175 -6.87 8.63 9.63
CA ASP A 175 -6.52 9.25 10.91
C ASP A 175 -5.33 8.58 11.60
N GLN A 176 -5.16 7.28 11.41
CA GLN A 176 -4.14 6.46 12.07
C GLN A 176 -3.55 5.41 11.12
N ALA A 177 -2.75 5.84 10.15
CA ALA A 177 -1.96 4.90 9.34
C ALA A 177 -0.77 4.38 10.16
N ILE A 178 -0.32 3.15 9.86
CA ILE A 178 0.84 2.52 10.50
C ILE A 178 2.03 2.66 9.56
N PHE A 179 3.15 3.16 10.08
CA PHE A 179 4.39 3.30 9.32
C PHE A 179 5.46 2.41 9.90
N THR A 180 6.18 1.70 9.03
CA THR A 180 7.25 0.79 9.41
C THR A 180 8.54 1.11 8.67
N ALA A 181 9.67 0.73 9.25
CA ALA A 181 11.01 0.77 8.64
C ALA A 181 11.78 -0.50 9.05
N PRO A 182 12.75 -0.97 8.21
CA PRO A 182 13.11 -0.47 6.91
C PRO A 182 12.03 -0.74 5.85
N PRO A 183 12.08 -0.09 4.67
CA PRO A 183 11.14 -0.33 3.58
C PRO A 183 11.30 -1.76 3.02
N GLN A 184 10.17 -2.36 2.65
CA GLN A 184 10.09 -3.66 1.98
C GLN A 184 9.50 -3.47 0.58
N ASP A 185 10.11 -4.11 -0.42
CA ASP A 185 9.69 -3.96 -1.82
C ASP A 185 8.37 -4.67 -2.13
N ALA A 186 8.08 -5.79 -1.43
CA ALA A 186 6.83 -6.55 -1.58
C ALA A 186 5.68 -5.96 -0.76
N TRP A 187 5.54 -4.64 -0.71
CA TRP A 187 4.61 -3.92 0.16
C TRP A 187 3.16 -3.91 -0.32
N SER A 188 2.91 -3.97 -1.61
CA SER A 188 1.58 -3.77 -2.19
C SER A 188 0.64 -4.93 -1.82
N GLY A 189 -0.32 -4.68 -0.96
CA GLY A 189 -1.24 -5.69 -0.43
C GLY A 189 -0.61 -6.66 0.59
N ALA A 190 0.64 -6.44 1.01
CA ALA A 190 1.35 -7.29 1.97
C ALA A 190 0.68 -7.31 3.35
N ALA A 191 0.82 -8.42 4.04
CA ALA A 191 0.37 -8.54 5.44
C ALA A 191 1.37 -7.89 6.39
N LEU A 192 0.88 -7.08 7.33
CA LEU A 192 1.63 -6.66 8.50
C LEU A 192 1.22 -7.54 9.67
N LEU A 193 2.17 -8.30 10.22
CA LEU A 193 1.94 -9.25 11.30
C LEU A 193 2.57 -8.74 12.60
N ASN A 194 1.85 -8.85 13.70
CA ASN A 194 2.38 -8.57 15.03
C ASN A 194 3.24 -9.75 15.55
N HIS A 195 3.76 -9.63 16.76
CA HIS A 195 4.61 -10.66 17.39
C HIS A 195 3.90 -12.00 17.64
N GLU A 196 2.56 -12.04 17.61
CA GLU A 196 1.76 -13.25 17.71
C GLU A 196 1.46 -13.88 16.32
N GLY A 197 1.95 -13.30 15.24
CA GLY A 197 1.63 -13.72 13.87
C GLY A 197 0.24 -13.32 13.40
N LYS A 198 -0.43 -12.40 14.07
CA LYS A 198 -1.77 -11.92 13.71
C LYS A 198 -1.71 -10.72 12.78
N LEU A 199 -2.64 -10.65 11.84
CA LEU A 199 -2.77 -9.58 10.86
C LEU A 199 -3.23 -8.27 11.52
N VAL A 200 -2.44 -7.22 11.40
CA VAL A 200 -2.70 -5.90 11.99
C VAL A 200 -2.68 -4.75 10.97
N GLY A 201 -2.29 -5.02 9.73
CA GLY A 201 -2.28 -4.01 8.67
C GLY A 201 -2.17 -4.62 7.28
N VAL A 202 -2.60 -3.86 6.27
CA VAL A 202 -2.44 -4.20 4.84
C VAL A 202 -1.56 -3.15 4.18
N GLY A 203 -0.53 -3.60 3.48
CA GLY A 203 0.45 -2.74 2.83
C GLY A 203 -0.16 -1.91 1.71
N SER A 204 0.10 -0.61 1.75
CA SER A 204 -0.47 0.34 0.80
C SER A 204 0.57 1.13 0.02
N LEU A 205 1.62 1.64 0.65
CA LEU A 205 2.57 2.54 0.02
C LEU A 205 4.01 2.31 0.51
N ILE A 206 4.95 2.69 -0.34
CA ILE A 206 6.30 3.09 0.06
C ILE A 206 6.31 4.60 0.27
N VAL A 207 6.96 5.06 1.32
CA VAL A 207 7.04 6.49 1.67
C VAL A 207 8.49 6.89 1.91
N GLY A 208 8.85 8.13 1.53
CA GLY A 208 10.21 8.66 1.71
C GLY A 208 10.54 9.04 3.16
N ASP A 209 9.52 9.31 3.96
CA ASP A 209 9.66 9.59 5.39
C ASP A 209 8.54 8.92 6.20
N ALA A 210 8.85 7.76 6.76
CA ALA A 210 7.92 7.00 7.57
C ALA A 210 7.68 7.63 8.94
N THR A 211 8.63 8.41 9.48
CA THR A 211 8.47 9.09 10.77
C THR A 211 7.53 10.29 10.68
N GLY A 212 7.46 10.94 9.51
CA GLY A 212 6.71 12.18 9.31
C GLY A 212 7.33 13.40 9.99
N LYS A 213 8.60 13.31 10.40
CA LYS A 213 9.34 14.38 11.11
C LYS A 213 10.36 15.11 10.22
N GLY A 214 10.36 14.80 8.90
CA GLY A 214 11.35 15.33 7.97
C GLY A 214 12.74 14.65 8.09
N GLU A 215 12.79 13.47 8.70
CA GLU A 215 14.05 12.73 8.92
C GLU A 215 14.53 11.94 7.70
N HIS A 216 13.75 11.95 6.60
CA HIS A 216 14.03 11.20 5.38
C HIS A 216 14.31 9.70 5.64
N MET A 217 13.50 9.10 6.52
CA MET A 217 13.56 7.67 6.83
C MET A 217 12.57 6.92 5.90
N PRO A 218 13.04 6.25 4.84
CA PRO A 218 12.15 5.48 3.98
C PRO A 218 11.48 4.35 4.75
N GLY A 219 10.24 4.03 4.37
CA GLY A 219 9.49 2.95 4.98
C GLY A 219 8.23 2.60 4.20
N ASN A 220 7.39 1.78 4.81
CA ASN A 220 6.09 1.43 4.25
C ASN A 220 4.95 1.99 5.10
N MET A 221 3.83 2.27 4.43
CA MET A 221 2.58 2.64 5.06
C MET A 221 1.57 1.52 4.93
N PHE A 222 0.91 1.20 6.04
CA PHE A 222 -0.12 0.16 6.13
C PHE A 222 -1.45 0.75 6.59
N VAL A 223 -2.52 0.23 6.00
CA VAL A 223 -3.89 0.51 6.46
C VAL A 223 -4.20 -0.40 7.64
N PRO A 224 -4.59 0.14 8.82
CA PRO A 224 -4.92 -0.64 10.00
C PRO A 224 -6.10 -1.58 9.79
N THR A 225 -5.96 -2.86 10.15
CA THR A 225 -7.05 -3.84 9.95
C THR A 225 -8.26 -3.63 10.83
N ASP A 226 -8.15 -2.88 11.94
CA ASP A 226 -9.31 -2.52 12.79
C ASP A 226 -10.36 -1.67 12.03
N LEU A 227 -10.00 -1.11 10.87
CA LEU A 227 -10.93 -0.39 10.00
C LEU A 227 -11.83 -1.32 9.17
N LEU A 228 -11.51 -2.62 9.06
CA LEU A 228 -12.29 -3.55 8.24
C LEU A 228 -13.59 -4.04 8.89
N PRO A 229 -13.63 -4.47 10.18
CA PRO A 229 -14.82 -5.04 10.78
C PRO A 229 -16.09 -4.18 10.67
N PRO A 230 -16.02 -2.83 10.82
CA PRO A 230 -17.22 -2.00 10.70
C PRO A 230 -17.85 -1.98 9.31
N ILE A 231 -17.08 -2.26 8.27
CA ILE A 231 -17.53 -2.17 6.86
C ILE A 231 -17.62 -3.52 6.16
N LEU A 232 -17.13 -4.60 6.79
CA LEU A 232 -16.98 -5.90 6.15
C LEU A 232 -18.30 -6.49 5.66
N ALA A 233 -19.34 -6.42 6.50
CA ALA A 233 -20.66 -6.96 6.15
C ALA A 233 -21.27 -6.24 4.93
N ASP A 234 -21.15 -4.92 4.87
CA ASP A 234 -21.64 -4.11 3.76
C ASP A 234 -20.86 -4.40 2.47
N LEU A 235 -19.53 -4.51 2.56
CA LEU A 235 -18.70 -4.86 1.40
C LEU A 235 -19.07 -6.23 0.83
N ILE A 236 -19.33 -7.22 1.68
CA ILE A 236 -19.75 -8.55 1.23
C ILE A 236 -21.15 -8.52 0.60
N ALA A 237 -22.10 -7.79 1.20
CA ALA A 237 -23.48 -7.78 0.76
C ALA A 237 -23.73 -6.88 -0.46
N HIS A 238 -23.04 -5.75 -0.55
CA HIS A 238 -23.35 -4.68 -1.50
C HIS A 238 -22.17 -4.24 -2.36
N GLY A 239 -20.96 -4.76 -2.13
CA GLY A 239 -19.74 -4.36 -2.81
C GLY A 239 -19.21 -2.97 -2.39
N ARG A 240 -19.89 -2.28 -1.50
CA ARG A 240 -19.57 -0.94 -0.98
C ARG A 240 -20.20 -0.72 0.40
N THR A 241 -19.75 0.27 1.14
CA THR A 241 -20.37 0.67 2.40
C THR A 241 -21.78 1.24 2.16
N SER A 242 -22.70 0.97 3.09
CA SER A 242 -24.12 1.39 2.99
C SER A 242 -24.35 2.85 3.40
N GLY A 243 -23.38 3.47 4.09
CA GLY A 243 -23.47 4.86 4.51
C GLY A 243 -23.28 5.84 3.32
N PRO A 244 -23.63 7.11 3.54
CA PRO A 244 -23.35 8.14 2.54
C PRO A 244 -21.84 8.25 2.33
N GLY A 245 -21.43 8.34 1.05
CA GLY A 245 -20.03 8.53 0.68
C GLY A 245 -19.52 9.90 1.12
N ARG A 246 -18.20 10.02 1.31
CA ARG A 246 -17.56 11.34 1.48
C ARG A 246 -17.69 12.15 0.20
N PRO A 247 -17.84 13.49 0.29
CA PRO A 247 -17.82 14.35 -0.88
C PRO A 247 -16.47 14.22 -1.61
N TRP A 248 -16.53 13.87 -2.88
CA TRP A 248 -15.36 13.77 -3.76
C TRP A 248 -15.46 14.83 -4.85
N LEU A 249 -14.38 15.54 -5.09
CA LEU A 249 -14.28 16.62 -6.08
C LEU A 249 -13.58 16.18 -7.37
N GLY A 250 -12.71 15.22 -7.29
CA GLY A 250 -11.88 14.79 -8.41
C GLY A 250 -10.65 15.67 -8.61
N VAL A 251 -10.00 16.07 -7.54
CA VAL A 251 -8.77 16.86 -7.58
C VAL A 251 -7.57 16.05 -7.08
N THR A 252 -6.42 16.27 -7.69
CA THR A 252 -5.13 15.88 -7.13
C THR A 252 -4.42 17.15 -6.68
N THR A 253 -4.00 17.20 -5.42
CA THR A 253 -3.51 18.43 -4.81
C THR A 253 -2.15 18.18 -4.17
N ASP A 254 -1.16 18.99 -4.53
CA ASP A 254 0.19 18.91 -3.94
C ASP A 254 0.43 20.10 -3.01
N GLU A 255 1.14 19.86 -1.91
CA GLU A 255 1.60 20.91 -1.01
C GLU A 255 2.89 21.54 -1.55
N MET A 256 2.84 22.82 -1.87
CA MET A 256 3.97 23.58 -2.38
C MET A 256 4.11 24.90 -1.64
N HIS A 257 5.22 25.10 -0.94
CA HIS A 257 5.53 26.36 -0.22
C HIS A 257 4.43 26.82 0.74
N GLY A 258 3.78 25.88 1.43
CA GLY A 258 2.68 26.18 2.37
C GLY A 258 1.34 26.49 1.69
N HIS A 259 1.18 26.14 0.42
CA HIS A 259 -0.05 26.28 -0.34
C HIS A 259 -0.48 24.95 -0.96
N LEU A 260 -1.77 24.79 -1.18
CA LEU A 260 -2.35 23.65 -1.85
C LEU A 260 -2.55 23.96 -3.35
N MET A 261 -1.75 23.33 -4.19
CA MET A 261 -1.80 23.52 -5.64
C MET A 261 -2.53 22.35 -6.30
N VAL A 262 -3.49 22.64 -7.16
CA VAL A 262 -4.12 21.62 -8.01
C VAL A 262 -3.11 21.14 -9.03
N SER A 263 -2.61 19.90 -8.87
CA SER A 263 -1.66 19.29 -9.79
C SER A 263 -2.35 18.51 -10.91
N ALA A 264 -3.57 18.02 -10.67
CA ALA A 264 -4.42 17.43 -11.70
C ALA A 264 -5.91 17.56 -11.34
N VAL A 265 -6.75 17.49 -12.36
CA VAL A 265 -8.21 17.40 -12.23
C VAL A 265 -8.68 16.14 -12.96
N THR A 266 -9.53 15.37 -12.32
CA THR A 266 -10.04 14.13 -12.90
C THR A 266 -10.99 14.44 -14.07
N PRO A 267 -10.76 13.87 -15.26
CA PRO A 267 -11.62 14.06 -16.41
C PRO A 267 -13.08 13.67 -16.12
N GLU A 268 -14.02 14.52 -16.53
CA GLU A 268 -15.46 14.39 -16.26
C GLU A 268 -15.80 14.36 -14.75
N GLY A 269 -14.88 14.76 -13.89
CA GLY A 269 -15.09 14.90 -12.46
C GLY A 269 -15.82 16.19 -12.07
N PRO A 270 -16.29 16.30 -10.82
CA PRO A 270 -16.98 17.50 -10.35
C PRO A 270 -16.16 18.80 -10.49
N ALA A 271 -14.88 18.77 -10.11
CA ALA A 271 -14.01 19.93 -10.16
C ALA A 271 -13.75 20.41 -11.60
N GLU A 272 -13.56 19.46 -12.56
CA GLU A 272 -13.40 19.83 -13.96
C GLU A 272 -14.66 20.52 -14.51
N ARG A 273 -15.83 19.95 -14.20
CA ARG A 273 -17.14 20.56 -14.60
C ARG A 273 -17.36 21.94 -14.02
N ALA A 274 -16.83 22.19 -12.83
CA ALA A 274 -16.89 23.51 -12.19
C ALA A 274 -15.79 24.48 -12.70
N GLY A 275 -14.94 24.05 -13.63
CA GLY A 275 -13.93 24.89 -14.26
C GLY A 275 -12.60 25.00 -13.49
N LEU A 276 -12.38 24.17 -12.47
CA LEU A 276 -11.08 24.06 -11.79
C LEU A 276 -10.05 23.44 -12.73
N LYS A 277 -8.80 23.92 -12.68
CA LYS A 277 -7.73 23.50 -13.58
C LYS A 277 -6.44 23.24 -12.81
N ARG A 278 -5.54 22.50 -13.45
CA ARG A 278 -4.17 22.37 -12.98
C ARG A 278 -3.52 23.76 -12.89
N GLY A 279 -2.85 24.01 -11.77
CA GLY A 279 -2.19 25.28 -11.46
C GLY A 279 -3.04 26.24 -10.62
N ASP A 280 -4.35 25.99 -10.46
CA ASP A 280 -5.17 26.74 -9.52
C ASP A 280 -4.70 26.43 -8.08
N MET A 281 -4.80 27.41 -7.18
CA MET A 281 -4.41 27.26 -5.78
C MET A 281 -5.69 27.21 -4.92
N ILE A 282 -5.79 26.20 -4.06
CA ILE A 282 -6.88 26.08 -3.08
C ILE A 282 -6.52 26.95 -1.86
N LEU A 283 -7.35 27.92 -1.54
CA LEU A 283 -7.17 28.85 -0.43
C LEU A 283 -8.00 28.46 0.79
N GLY A 284 -9.18 27.85 0.57
CA GLY A 284 -10.09 27.52 1.64
C GLY A 284 -11.31 26.72 1.19
N VAL A 285 -12.07 26.25 2.16
CA VAL A 285 -13.37 25.60 1.98
C VAL A 285 -14.40 26.39 2.74
N ASN A 286 -15.43 26.89 2.04
CA ASN A 286 -16.53 27.66 2.62
C ASN A 286 -16.08 28.85 3.48
N GLY A 287 -15.03 29.56 3.04
CA GLY A 287 -14.46 30.70 3.76
C GLY A 287 -13.44 30.36 4.84
N GLU A 288 -13.26 29.08 5.19
CA GLU A 288 -12.26 28.63 6.13
C GLU A 288 -10.93 28.35 5.41
N PRO A 289 -9.84 29.07 5.74
CA PRO A 289 -8.55 28.88 5.09
C PRO A 289 -8.00 27.46 5.26
N VAL A 290 -7.27 26.94 4.25
CA VAL A 290 -6.58 25.66 4.31
C VAL A 290 -5.10 25.83 3.97
N ASN A 291 -4.22 25.10 4.67
CA ASN A 291 -2.77 25.22 4.49
C ASN A 291 -2.09 23.90 4.15
N HIS A 292 -2.72 22.76 4.47
CA HIS A 292 -2.17 21.41 4.22
C HIS A 292 -3.31 20.42 3.93
N LEU A 293 -2.97 19.29 3.30
CA LEU A 293 -3.93 18.28 2.81
C LEU A 293 -4.89 17.76 3.90
N PRO A 294 -4.44 17.34 5.09
CA PRO A 294 -5.35 16.84 6.11
C PRO A 294 -6.42 17.86 6.52
N ASP A 295 -6.03 19.13 6.68
CA ASP A 295 -6.96 20.23 7.03
C ASP A 295 -7.98 20.45 5.90
N PHE A 296 -7.51 20.46 4.65
CA PHE A 296 -8.38 20.57 3.48
C PHE A 296 -9.42 19.46 3.47
N TYR A 297 -9.01 18.20 3.62
CA TYR A 297 -9.93 17.06 3.58
C TYR A 297 -10.91 17.07 4.76
N ARG A 298 -10.46 17.46 5.98
CA ARG A 298 -11.38 17.57 7.12
C ARG A 298 -12.44 18.63 6.88
N LYS A 299 -12.07 19.80 6.38
CA LYS A 299 -13.01 20.87 6.07
C LYS A 299 -13.94 20.49 4.91
N LEU A 300 -13.40 19.81 3.89
CA LEU A 300 -14.20 19.27 2.79
C LEU A 300 -15.26 18.29 3.30
N TYR A 301 -14.85 17.29 4.10
CA TYR A 301 -15.75 16.27 4.61
C TYR A 301 -16.76 16.81 5.65
N ALA A 302 -16.42 17.88 6.35
CA ALA A 302 -17.32 18.55 7.27
C ALA A 302 -18.47 19.32 6.58
N GLN A 303 -18.39 19.55 5.25
CA GLN A 303 -19.48 20.20 4.51
C GLN A 303 -20.71 19.31 4.35
N GLY A 304 -20.58 17.99 4.55
CA GLY A 304 -21.67 17.01 4.43
C GLY A 304 -21.31 15.82 3.58
N ASP A 305 -22.33 15.10 3.13
CA ASP A 305 -22.19 13.88 2.36
C ASP A 305 -21.95 14.13 0.87
N ALA A 306 -21.61 13.09 0.13
CA ALA A 306 -21.55 13.12 -1.33
C ALA A 306 -22.84 13.68 -1.93
N GLY A 307 -22.72 14.56 -2.92
CA GLY A 307 -23.83 15.31 -3.48
C GLY A 307 -24.00 16.72 -2.90
N THR A 308 -23.31 17.05 -1.79
CA THR A 308 -23.28 18.41 -1.25
C THR A 308 -22.52 19.35 -2.19
N VAL A 309 -23.01 20.59 -2.31
CA VAL A 309 -22.31 21.66 -3.01
C VAL A 309 -21.21 22.20 -2.09
N ILE A 310 -20.00 22.15 -2.56
CA ILE A 310 -18.79 22.58 -1.82
C ILE A 310 -18.35 23.95 -2.32
N PRO A 311 -18.45 25.00 -1.51
CA PRO A 311 -17.88 26.30 -1.85
C PRO A 311 -16.36 26.23 -1.65
N LEU A 312 -15.61 26.25 -2.75
CA LEU A 312 -14.15 26.21 -2.74
C LEU A 312 -13.59 27.60 -3.03
N ASP A 313 -12.83 28.15 -2.11
CA ASP A 313 -12.13 29.41 -2.29
C ASP A 313 -10.78 29.14 -2.98
N VAL A 314 -10.55 29.73 -4.13
CA VAL A 314 -9.38 29.45 -4.98
C VAL A 314 -8.70 30.75 -5.44
N TYR A 315 -7.39 30.67 -5.74
CA TYR A 315 -6.70 31.67 -6.53
C TYR A 315 -6.51 31.13 -7.94
N LYS A 316 -7.14 31.77 -8.89
CA LYS A 316 -7.24 31.35 -10.27
C LYS A 316 -7.31 32.59 -11.18
N ASP A 317 -6.66 32.52 -12.36
CA ASP A 317 -6.63 33.62 -13.33
C ASP A 317 -6.20 34.98 -12.71
N ASN A 318 -5.23 34.95 -11.77
CA ASN A 318 -4.69 36.06 -11.00
C ASN A 318 -5.65 36.74 -10.02
N GLU A 319 -6.76 36.12 -9.67
CA GLU A 319 -7.71 36.64 -8.70
C GLU A 319 -8.23 35.61 -7.73
N LYS A 320 -8.73 36.04 -6.58
CA LYS A 320 -9.44 35.20 -5.63
C LYS A 320 -10.88 35.04 -6.07
N GLN A 321 -11.34 33.81 -6.20
CA GLN A 321 -12.69 33.46 -6.60
C GLN A 321 -13.25 32.39 -5.67
N ARG A 322 -14.57 32.29 -5.62
CA ARG A 322 -15.30 31.18 -5.04
C ARG A 322 -15.92 30.37 -6.16
N ILE A 323 -15.64 29.06 -6.16
CA ILE A 323 -16.22 28.11 -7.11
C ILE A 323 -17.11 27.15 -6.33
N GLU A 324 -18.34 26.99 -6.75
CA GLU A 324 -19.24 25.98 -6.18
C GLU A 324 -19.12 24.67 -6.94
N ILE A 325 -18.73 23.60 -6.24
CA ILE A 325 -18.51 22.29 -6.82
C ILE A 325 -19.53 21.32 -6.22
N LYS A 326 -20.44 20.80 -7.05
CA LYS A 326 -21.35 19.75 -6.63
C LYS A 326 -20.58 18.43 -6.54
N SER A 327 -20.24 18.01 -5.34
CA SER A 327 -19.53 16.76 -5.06
C SER A 327 -20.36 15.53 -5.46
N ILE A 328 -19.70 14.40 -5.60
CA ILE A 328 -20.34 13.09 -5.79
C ILE A 328 -19.65 12.04 -4.91
N ASP A 329 -20.23 10.85 -4.80
CA ASP A 329 -19.48 9.70 -4.32
C ASP A 329 -18.45 9.29 -5.39
N ARG A 330 -17.22 9.05 -4.99
CA ARG A 330 -16.17 8.63 -5.92
C ARG A 330 -16.51 7.32 -6.63
N LEU A 331 -17.21 6.40 -5.97
CA LEU A 331 -17.58 5.12 -6.54
C LEU A 331 -18.58 5.30 -7.71
N ASP A 332 -19.40 6.37 -7.70
CA ASP A 332 -20.30 6.70 -8.80
C ASP A 332 -19.59 7.23 -10.05
N HIS A 333 -18.36 7.73 -9.88
CA HIS A 333 -17.50 8.13 -11.00
C HIS A 333 -16.78 6.94 -11.65
N LEU A 334 -16.50 5.89 -10.88
CA LEU A 334 -15.76 4.72 -11.33
C LEU A 334 -16.65 3.76 -12.14
N ARG A 335 -16.03 2.94 -12.98
CA ARG A 335 -16.72 1.91 -13.78
C ARG A 335 -16.53 0.55 -13.12
N LEU A 336 -17.25 0.35 -11.99
CA LEU A 336 -17.15 -0.85 -11.16
C LEU A 336 -17.85 -2.08 -11.74
N LYS A 337 -18.75 -1.91 -12.73
CA LYS A 337 -19.42 -3.01 -13.42
C LYS A 337 -18.84 -3.15 -14.81
N SER A 338 -18.63 -4.41 -15.24
CA SER A 338 -18.29 -4.70 -16.63
C SER A 338 -19.45 -4.26 -17.54
N SER A 339 -19.13 -3.61 -18.64
CA SER A 339 -20.10 -3.16 -19.66
C SER A 339 -20.45 -4.28 -20.65
N PHE A 340 -20.29 -5.56 -20.26
CA PHE A 340 -20.56 -6.73 -21.13
C PHE A 340 -21.92 -7.34 -20.82
#